data_662228052f317466fa63a484ed9db2bc
#
_entry.id   662228052f317466fa63a484ed9db2bc
#
_cell.length_a   1.000
_cell.length_b   1.000
_cell.length_c   1.000
_cell.angle_alpha   90.00
_cell.angle_beta   90.00
_cell.angle_gamma   90.00
#
_symmetry.space_group_name_H-M   'P 1'
#
loop_
_entity.id
_entity.type
_entity.pdbx_description
1 polymer ?
#
loop_
_entity_poly.entity_id
_entity_poly.type
_entity_poly.pdbx_seq_one_letter_code
_entity_poly.pdbx_strand_id
1 'polypeptide(L)'
;MSGGWSGGQPLVEVWRGDHVESVHSGGIAVADARGRTLRAHGDPAASTYLRSAAKPAQVLPLLMSGAAERFGLVDAEIAVMIGSHGGEPMHVEAVRSILDKIGLPEAALQCGAHAPFHRPSAQFLREAGRRPSALHNNCSGKHAGMLALARQIEAPVERYLEEDHPVQRRIRDTIAALASVPAAAIPAAIDGCSAPTFALSLAAAATLYARLVEPEGLPSSLADAAGRAVAAMRRHPDMVAGTDRLCTDLMRASSAGLIAKIGAEGFYGLAWLDQGRGRGAALKIGDGDDGDRARPAAALALLRAEGALTAAAAEGLTDRYAPPLKNRRGLVVGRLRVVLDAGAGG
;
A
#
# COMPACT_ATOMS: atom_id res chain seq x y z
N MET A 1 11.17 -2.28 28.97
CA MET A 1 10.68 -3.37 28.10
C MET A 1 10.50 -2.78 26.71
N SER A 2 11.33 -3.16 25.75
CA SER A 2 11.26 -2.69 24.37
C SER A 2 10.02 -3.33 23.72
N GLY A 3 8.91 -2.61 23.67
CA GLY A 3 7.68 -3.05 23.04
C GLY A 3 7.75 -2.98 21.52
N GLY A 4 8.63 -3.76 20.92
CA GLY A 4 8.62 -3.99 19.47
C GLY A 4 7.37 -4.80 19.08
N TRP A 5 6.99 -4.76 17.79
CA TRP A 5 5.95 -5.63 17.25
C TRP A 5 6.29 -7.12 17.51
N SER A 6 5.41 -7.82 18.23
CA SER A 6 5.71 -9.13 18.83
C SER A 6 5.65 -10.33 17.88
N GLY A 7 5.18 -10.11 16.63
CA GLY A 7 5.01 -11.19 15.64
C GLY A 7 6.24 -11.51 14.79
N GLY A 8 7.38 -10.84 15.04
CA GLY A 8 8.54 -10.90 14.17
C GLY A 8 9.57 -11.97 14.53
N GLN A 9 10.17 -12.54 13.49
CA GLN A 9 11.39 -13.34 13.54
C GLN A 9 12.49 -12.64 12.73
N PRO A 10 13.78 -12.99 12.87
CA PRO A 10 14.86 -12.47 12.02
C PRO A 10 14.49 -12.60 10.54
N LEU A 11 14.38 -11.48 9.82
CA LEU A 11 13.93 -11.47 8.43
C LEU A 11 14.97 -10.88 7.48
N VAL A 12 15.65 -9.80 7.88
CA VAL A 12 16.71 -9.20 7.05
C VAL A 12 17.93 -8.94 7.91
N GLU A 13 19.03 -9.60 7.56
CA GLU A 13 20.33 -9.40 8.19
C GLU A 13 21.14 -8.36 7.42
N VAL A 14 21.79 -7.49 8.16
CA VAL A 14 22.76 -6.52 7.63
C VAL A 14 24.14 -7.06 7.93
N TRP A 15 24.87 -7.41 6.90
CA TRP A 15 26.22 -7.98 7.00
C TRP A 15 27.27 -6.91 6.74
N ARG A 16 28.34 -6.97 7.53
CA ARG A 16 29.58 -6.23 7.27
C ARG A 16 30.75 -7.21 7.25
N GLY A 17 31.40 -7.36 6.10
CA GLY A 17 32.33 -8.46 5.91
C GLY A 17 31.62 -9.78 6.18
N ASP A 18 32.17 -10.61 7.09
CA ASP A 18 31.69 -11.94 7.46
C ASP A 18 30.84 -11.95 8.75
N HIS A 19 30.46 -10.77 9.28
CA HIS A 19 29.69 -10.67 10.51
C HIS A 19 28.32 -10.04 10.27
N VAL A 20 27.30 -10.51 11.00
CA VAL A 20 25.99 -9.86 11.10
C VAL A 20 26.14 -8.64 12.01
N GLU A 21 25.96 -7.45 11.45
CA GLU A 21 26.08 -6.18 12.18
C GLU A 21 24.76 -5.78 12.84
N SER A 22 23.63 -6.06 12.18
CA SER A 22 22.28 -5.84 12.72
C SER A 22 21.26 -6.73 12.04
N VAL A 23 20.09 -6.85 12.67
CA VAL A 23 18.99 -7.69 12.18
C VAL A 23 17.68 -6.90 12.26
N HIS A 24 16.94 -6.86 11.17
CA HIS A 24 15.54 -6.46 11.14
C HIS A 24 14.66 -7.69 11.32
N SER A 25 13.93 -7.74 12.43
CA SER A 25 12.89 -8.75 12.63
C SER A 25 11.61 -8.33 11.91
N GLY A 26 10.86 -9.32 11.42
CA GLY A 26 9.63 -9.06 10.70
C GLY A 26 8.76 -10.30 10.57
N GLY A 27 7.64 -10.13 9.89
CA GLY A 27 6.75 -11.24 9.56
C GLY A 27 6.17 -11.09 8.17
N ILE A 28 5.88 -12.23 7.56
CA ILE A 28 5.25 -12.35 6.25
C ILE A 28 4.14 -13.39 6.34
N ALA A 29 2.99 -13.10 5.74
CA ALA A 29 1.99 -14.09 5.42
C ALA A 29 1.68 -14.02 3.93
N VAL A 30 1.58 -15.19 3.28
CA VAL A 30 1.02 -15.35 1.93
C VAL A 30 -0.26 -16.17 2.04
N ALA A 31 -1.33 -15.69 1.44
CA ALA A 31 -2.63 -16.37 1.48
C ALA A 31 -3.27 -16.44 0.08
N ASP A 32 -4.20 -17.39 -0.07
CA ASP A 32 -5.11 -17.45 -1.23
C ASP A 32 -6.40 -16.65 -0.96
N ALA A 33 -7.23 -16.49 -1.99
CA ALA A 33 -8.51 -15.79 -1.89
C ALA A 33 -9.55 -16.51 -0.99
N ARG A 34 -9.32 -17.77 -0.63
CA ARG A 34 -10.15 -18.53 0.33
C ARG A 34 -9.75 -18.31 1.79
N GLY A 35 -8.67 -17.53 2.04
CA GLY A 35 -8.16 -17.24 3.37
C GLY A 35 -7.22 -18.30 3.93
N ARG A 36 -6.78 -19.26 3.11
CA ARG A 36 -5.80 -20.25 3.53
C ARG A 36 -4.40 -19.61 3.48
N THR A 37 -3.69 -19.63 4.59
CA THR A 37 -2.26 -19.26 4.65
C THR A 37 -1.44 -20.32 3.93
N LEU A 38 -0.70 -19.91 2.91
CA LEU A 38 0.13 -20.77 2.06
C LEU A 38 1.59 -20.77 2.51
N ARG A 39 2.05 -19.62 3.03
CA ARG A 39 3.39 -19.43 3.60
C ARG A 39 3.30 -18.45 4.76
N ALA A 40 4.10 -18.68 5.78
CA ALA A 40 4.30 -17.72 6.86
C ALA A 40 5.79 -17.67 7.23
N HIS A 41 6.24 -16.49 7.66
CA HIS A 41 7.48 -16.24 8.37
C HIS A 41 7.13 -15.37 9.58
N GLY A 42 7.54 -15.76 10.77
CA GLY A 42 7.00 -15.18 12.00
C GLY A 42 5.56 -15.62 12.26
N ASP A 43 4.84 -14.85 13.07
CA ASP A 43 3.44 -15.15 13.44
C ASP A 43 2.43 -14.53 12.45
N PRO A 44 1.73 -15.33 11.64
CA PRO A 44 0.72 -14.81 10.70
C PRO A 44 -0.54 -14.27 11.40
N ALA A 45 -0.77 -14.61 12.67
CA ALA A 45 -1.88 -14.08 13.47
C ALA A 45 -1.54 -12.73 14.13
N ALA A 46 -0.27 -12.33 14.12
CA ALA A 46 0.13 -11.05 14.70
C ALA A 46 -0.52 -9.88 13.97
N SER A 47 -1.17 -9.00 14.76
CA SER A 47 -1.90 -7.84 14.25
C SER A 47 -1.00 -6.64 14.05
N THR A 48 -1.28 -5.86 13.00
CA THR A 48 -0.62 -4.59 12.72
C THR A 48 -1.52 -3.65 11.94
N TYR A 49 -1.29 -2.34 12.08
CA TYR A 49 -1.99 -1.35 11.25
C TYR A 49 -1.53 -1.42 9.79
N LEU A 50 -2.49 -1.52 8.86
CA LEU A 50 -2.22 -1.54 7.43
C LEU A 50 -1.69 -0.20 6.92
N ARG A 51 -2.06 0.89 7.59
CA ARG A 51 -1.75 2.25 7.18
C ARG A 51 -2.17 2.44 5.70
N SER A 52 -1.32 3.06 4.91
CA SER A 52 -1.61 3.31 3.49
C SER A 52 -1.78 2.05 2.63
N ALA A 53 -1.44 0.87 3.12
CA ALA A 53 -1.72 -0.37 2.40
C ALA A 53 -3.21 -0.78 2.43
N ALA A 54 -4.05 -0.11 3.22
CA ALA A 54 -5.50 -0.28 3.16
C ALA A 54 -6.17 0.42 1.96
N LYS A 55 -5.48 1.36 1.30
CA LYS A 55 -6.08 2.24 0.28
C LYS A 55 -6.71 1.50 -0.91
N PRO A 56 -6.17 0.37 -1.42
CA PRO A 56 -6.86 -0.40 -2.46
C PRO A 56 -8.25 -0.86 -2.05
N ALA A 57 -8.46 -1.22 -0.77
CA ALA A 57 -9.79 -1.56 -0.25
C ALA A 57 -10.64 -0.32 0.07
N GLN A 58 -10.01 0.78 0.49
CA GLN A 58 -10.71 2.02 0.88
C GLN A 58 -11.41 2.72 -0.30
N VAL A 59 -10.95 2.52 -1.54
CA VAL A 59 -11.58 3.10 -2.74
C VAL A 59 -12.83 2.34 -3.19
N LEU A 60 -12.97 1.06 -2.83
CA LEU A 60 -14.03 0.21 -3.36
C LEU A 60 -15.44 0.70 -3.04
N PRO A 61 -15.77 1.23 -1.85
CA PRO A 61 -17.09 1.79 -1.59
C PRO A 61 -17.48 2.92 -2.56
N LEU A 62 -16.51 3.74 -2.99
CA LEU A 62 -16.73 4.76 -4.01
C LEU A 62 -17.13 4.10 -5.34
N LEU A 63 -16.38 3.09 -5.77
CA LEU A 63 -16.65 2.38 -7.04
C LEU A 63 -18.00 1.65 -6.99
N MET A 64 -18.31 0.99 -5.88
CA MET A 64 -19.59 0.30 -5.66
C MET A 64 -20.79 1.25 -5.63
N SER A 65 -20.59 2.51 -5.29
CA SER A 65 -21.70 3.49 -5.16
C SER A 65 -22.12 4.15 -6.48
N GLY A 66 -21.39 3.89 -7.59
CA GLY A 66 -21.60 4.60 -8.86
C GLY A 66 -21.02 6.03 -8.88
N ALA A 67 -20.27 6.45 -7.85
CA ALA A 67 -19.67 7.78 -7.79
C ALA A 67 -18.69 8.04 -8.94
N ALA A 68 -17.97 7.01 -9.37
CA ALA A 68 -17.02 7.15 -10.46
C ALA A 68 -17.71 7.52 -11.78
N GLU A 69 -18.86 6.92 -12.08
CA GLU A 69 -19.71 7.19 -13.25
C GLU A 69 -20.35 8.59 -13.12
N ARG A 70 -20.97 8.85 -11.98
CA ARG A 70 -21.66 10.13 -11.73
C ARG A 70 -20.75 11.33 -11.90
N PHE A 71 -19.53 11.25 -11.42
CA PHE A 71 -18.57 12.36 -11.47
C PHE A 71 -17.59 12.27 -12.65
N GLY A 72 -17.71 11.27 -13.53
CA GLY A 72 -16.81 11.08 -14.66
C GLY A 72 -15.36 10.85 -14.25
N LEU A 73 -15.14 10.08 -13.17
CA LEU A 73 -13.78 9.76 -12.69
C LEU A 73 -13.11 8.74 -13.62
N VAL A 74 -11.87 9.05 -14.02
CA VAL A 74 -11.08 8.19 -14.90
C VAL A 74 -10.11 7.29 -14.12
N ASP A 75 -9.54 6.27 -14.78
CA ASP A 75 -8.67 5.28 -14.12
C ASP A 75 -7.45 5.91 -13.44
N ALA A 76 -6.84 6.96 -14.01
CA ALA A 76 -5.73 7.68 -13.39
C ALA A 76 -6.13 8.35 -12.06
N GLU A 77 -7.34 8.89 -11.98
CA GLU A 77 -7.90 9.47 -10.76
C GLU A 77 -8.23 8.40 -9.73
N ILE A 78 -8.75 7.25 -10.16
CA ILE A 78 -8.94 6.10 -9.27
C ILE A 78 -7.58 5.62 -8.72
N ALA A 79 -6.55 5.54 -9.55
CA ALA A 79 -5.22 5.14 -9.13
C ALA A 79 -4.60 6.10 -8.10
N VAL A 80 -4.75 7.42 -8.26
CA VAL A 80 -4.25 8.39 -7.28
C VAL A 80 -5.02 8.33 -5.94
N MET A 81 -6.31 7.98 -5.95
CA MET A 81 -7.08 7.73 -4.72
C MET A 81 -6.52 6.54 -3.93
N ILE A 82 -5.99 5.52 -4.63
CA ILE A 82 -5.32 4.37 -4.04
C ILE A 82 -3.87 4.72 -3.63
N GLY A 83 -3.33 5.80 -4.17
CA GLY A 83 -1.94 6.18 -4.09
C GLY A 83 -1.45 6.59 -2.68
N SER A 84 -0.15 6.41 -2.46
CA SER A 84 0.66 7.18 -1.53
C SER A 84 1.71 7.90 -2.35
N HIS A 85 1.22 8.89 -3.09
CA HIS A 85 1.92 9.49 -4.20
C HIS A 85 3.06 10.45 -3.78
N GLY A 86 3.98 10.70 -4.70
CA GLY A 86 5.15 11.54 -4.49
C GLY A 86 4.86 13.05 -4.39
N GLY A 87 3.64 13.50 -4.69
CA GLY A 87 3.31 14.93 -4.78
C GLY A 87 3.90 15.59 -6.03
N GLU A 88 4.08 14.81 -7.11
CA GLU A 88 4.49 15.29 -8.42
C GLU A 88 3.35 16.10 -9.10
N PRO A 89 3.64 16.95 -10.10
CA PRO A 89 2.62 17.74 -10.78
C PRO A 89 1.41 16.92 -11.25
N MET A 90 1.62 15.74 -11.82
CA MET A 90 0.55 14.85 -12.28
C MET A 90 -0.39 14.41 -11.16
N HIS A 91 0.13 14.19 -9.95
CA HIS A 91 -0.69 13.81 -8.79
C HIS A 91 -1.53 14.99 -8.30
N VAL A 92 -0.90 16.18 -8.20
CA VAL A 92 -1.56 17.42 -7.78
C VAL A 92 -2.70 17.78 -8.74
N GLU A 93 -2.44 17.65 -10.06
CA GLU A 93 -3.42 17.90 -11.10
C GLU A 93 -4.58 16.91 -11.05
N ALA A 94 -4.31 15.62 -10.89
CA ALA A 94 -5.35 14.60 -10.77
C ALA A 94 -6.23 14.82 -9.53
N VAL A 95 -5.65 15.15 -8.37
CA VAL A 95 -6.43 15.45 -7.17
C VAL A 95 -7.28 16.69 -7.34
N ARG A 96 -6.75 17.76 -7.98
CA ARG A 96 -7.51 18.97 -8.29
C ARG A 96 -8.67 18.65 -9.23
N SER A 97 -8.43 17.89 -10.29
CA SER A 97 -9.47 17.44 -11.22
C SER A 97 -10.60 16.68 -10.51
N ILE A 98 -10.29 15.81 -9.56
CA ILE A 98 -11.30 15.11 -8.76
C ILE A 98 -12.13 16.12 -7.97
N LEU A 99 -11.49 17.08 -7.28
CA LEU A 99 -12.18 18.09 -6.48
C LEU A 99 -13.09 18.96 -7.34
N ASP A 100 -12.64 19.40 -8.51
CA ASP A 100 -13.40 20.17 -9.48
C ASP A 100 -14.64 19.39 -9.94
N LYS A 101 -14.49 18.11 -10.28
CA LYS A 101 -15.59 17.22 -10.72
C LYS A 101 -16.66 17.02 -9.63
N ILE A 102 -16.27 16.98 -8.37
CA ILE A 102 -17.22 16.83 -7.26
C ILE A 102 -17.72 18.17 -6.69
N GLY A 103 -17.26 19.31 -7.23
CA GLY A 103 -17.66 20.64 -6.83
C GLY A 103 -17.21 21.03 -5.42
N LEU A 104 -16.00 20.64 -5.02
CA LEU A 104 -15.42 20.97 -3.71
C LEU A 104 -14.09 21.71 -3.84
N PRO A 105 -13.82 22.71 -3.00
CA PRO A 105 -12.54 23.40 -2.97
C PRO A 105 -11.44 22.56 -2.33
N GLU A 106 -10.16 22.91 -2.58
CA GLU A 106 -9.01 22.29 -1.92
C GLU A 106 -9.13 22.30 -0.39
N ALA A 107 -9.72 23.35 0.19
CA ALA A 107 -9.92 23.47 1.63
C ALA A 107 -10.81 22.36 2.24
N ALA A 108 -11.56 21.60 1.42
CA ALA A 108 -12.28 20.42 1.88
C ALA A 108 -11.36 19.26 2.25
N LEU A 109 -10.11 19.25 1.76
CA LEU A 109 -9.11 18.25 2.12
C LEU A 109 -8.62 18.46 3.55
N GLN A 110 -8.82 17.47 4.42
CA GLN A 110 -8.42 17.54 5.83
C GLN A 110 -7.16 16.70 6.13
N CYS A 111 -6.39 16.34 5.11
CA CYS A 111 -5.16 15.52 5.26
C CYS A 111 -3.95 16.29 5.80
N GLY A 112 -4.03 17.62 5.90
CA GLY A 112 -2.89 18.47 6.17
C GLY A 112 -1.97 18.62 4.96
N ALA A 113 -0.93 19.43 5.08
CA ALA A 113 0.06 19.69 4.05
C ALA A 113 1.45 19.18 4.47
N HIS A 114 2.19 18.62 3.53
CA HIS A 114 3.62 18.32 3.71
C HIS A 114 4.37 18.50 2.39
N ALA A 115 5.69 18.61 2.44
CA ALA A 115 6.51 18.69 1.24
C ALA A 115 6.35 17.42 0.38
N PRO A 116 6.35 17.53 -0.96
CA PRO A 116 6.37 16.37 -1.83
C PRO A 116 7.48 15.39 -1.44
N PHE A 117 7.19 14.08 -1.47
CA PHE A 117 8.23 13.05 -1.33
C PHE A 117 9.13 12.99 -2.57
N HIS A 118 8.61 13.38 -3.72
CA HIS A 118 9.41 13.55 -4.93
C HIS A 118 10.33 14.75 -4.76
N ARG A 119 11.64 14.47 -4.59
CA ARG A 119 12.65 15.49 -4.29
C ARG A 119 12.69 16.65 -5.29
N PRO A 120 12.64 16.41 -6.63
CA PRO A 120 12.62 17.50 -7.61
C PRO A 120 11.40 18.42 -7.44
N SER A 121 10.20 17.87 -7.19
CA SER A 121 9.00 18.68 -6.93
C SER A 121 9.11 19.50 -5.65
N ALA A 122 9.67 18.93 -4.59
CA ALA A 122 9.91 19.65 -3.33
C ALA A 122 10.95 20.78 -3.51
N GLN A 123 11.98 20.54 -4.32
CA GLN A 123 13.00 21.55 -4.64
C GLN A 123 12.38 22.68 -5.48
N PHE A 124 11.61 22.36 -6.51
CA PHE A 124 10.91 23.36 -7.32
C PHE A 124 10.02 24.29 -6.48
N LEU A 125 9.25 23.75 -5.55
CA LEU A 125 8.41 24.57 -4.67
C LEU A 125 9.25 25.53 -3.81
N ARG A 126 10.38 25.05 -3.26
CA ARG A 126 11.29 25.89 -2.45
C ARG A 126 11.92 27.03 -3.27
N GLU A 127 12.41 26.70 -4.46
CA GLU A 127 13.03 27.68 -5.39
C GLU A 127 12.02 28.73 -5.86
N ALA A 128 10.76 28.33 -6.06
CA ALA A 128 9.66 29.22 -6.41
C ALA A 128 9.10 30.00 -5.22
N GLY A 129 9.65 29.85 -3.99
CA GLY A 129 9.11 30.49 -2.79
C GLY A 129 7.69 30.02 -2.42
N ARG A 130 7.24 28.88 -2.92
CA ARG A 130 5.89 28.32 -2.71
C ARG A 130 5.86 27.34 -1.57
N ARG A 131 4.83 27.43 -0.73
CA ARG A 131 4.58 26.44 0.33
C ARG A 131 3.81 25.23 -0.23
N PRO A 132 4.07 24.01 0.24
CA PRO A 132 3.20 22.88 -0.03
C PRO A 132 1.79 23.13 0.47
N SER A 133 0.80 22.62 -0.23
CA SER A 133 -0.60 22.65 0.16
C SER A 133 -1.13 21.22 0.43
N ALA A 134 -2.40 21.08 0.79
CA ALA A 134 -3.05 19.80 1.02
C ALA A 134 -2.99 18.88 -0.22
N LEU A 135 -2.97 19.43 -1.44
CA LEU A 135 -2.83 18.66 -2.69
C LEU A 135 -1.51 17.88 -2.76
N HIS A 136 -0.44 18.39 -2.13
CA HIS A 136 0.87 17.74 -2.14
C HIS A 136 0.98 16.61 -1.11
N ASN A 137 0.03 16.50 -0.17
CA ASN A 137 -0.01 15.40 0.78
C ASN A 137 -0.18 14.07 0.04
N ASN A 138 0.63 13.08 0.39
CA ASN A 138 0.63 11.76 -0.24
C ASN A 138 -0.69 10.99 -0.10
N CYS A 139 -1.61 11.46 0.73
CA CYS A 139 -2.94 10.91 0.93
C CYS A 139 -4.06 11.76 0.30
N SER A 140 -3.75 12.90 -0.35
CA SER A 140 -4.76 13.83 -0.87
C SER A 140 -5.73 13.15 -1.85
N GLY A 141 -5.24 12.24 -2.70
CA GLY A 141 -6.08 11.43 -3.59
C GLY A 141 -7.09 10.58 -2.82
N LYS A 142 -6.67 9.87 -1.76
CA LYS A 142 -7.57 9.12 -0.89
C LYS A 142 -8.65 10.03 -0.27
N HIS A 143 -8.27 11.21 0.21
CA HIS A 143 -9.20 12.16 0.80
C HIS A 143 -10.20 12.68 -0.24
N ALA A 144 -9.76 13.01 -1.46
CA ALA A 144 -10.64 13.37 -2.55
C ALA A 144 -11.62 12.23 -2.90
N GLY A 145 -11.18 10.97 -2.86
CA GLY A 145 -12.05 9.80 -3.04
C GLY A 145 -13.10 9.66 -1.92
N MET A 146 -12.72 9.87 -0.65
CA MET A 146 -13.66 9.85 0.46
C MET A 146 -14.70 10.98 0.35
N LEU A 147 -14.28 12.18 -0.07
CA LEU A 147 -15.16 13.32 -0.33
C LEU A 147 -16.11 13.03 -1.52
N ALA A 148 -15.61 12.39 -2.59
CA ALA A 148 -16.46 11.98 -3.70
C ALA A 148 -17.54 10.97 -3.27
N LEU A 149 -17.17 9.99 -2.42
CA LEU A 149 -18.13 9.06 -1.84
C LEU A 149 -19.13 9.80 -0.93
N ALA A 150 -18.70 10.73 -0.08
CA ALA A 150 -19.59 11.51 0.77
C ALA A 150 -20.61 12.29 -0.06
N ARG A 151 -20.18 12.96 -1.13
CA ARG A 151 -21.06 13.65 -2.10
C ARG A 151 -22.03 12.70 -2.79
N GLN A 152 -21.60 11.49 -3.14
CA GLN A 152 -22.43 10.49 -3.79
C GLN A 152 -23.57 10.00 -2.89
N ILE A 153 -23.29 9.79 -1.60
CA ILE A 153 -24.26 9.26 -0.63
C ILE A 153 -24.95 10.36 0.18
N GLU A 154 -24.77 11.62 -0.22
CA GLU A 154 -25.35 12.81 0.41
C GLU A 154 -25.05 12.93 1.92
N ALA A 155 -23.82 12.51 2.31
CA ALA A 155 -23.34 12.60 3.68
C ALA A 155 -22.54 13.91 3.92
N PRO A 156 -22.47 14.42 5.16
CA PRO A 156 -21.77 15.67 5.49
C PRO A 156 -20.26 15.59 5.14
N VAL A 157 -19.80 16.42 4.20
CA VAL A 157 -18.39 16.41 3.75
C VAL A 157 -17.41 16.92 4.80
N GLU A 158 -17.88 17.71 5.78
CA GLU A 158 -17.05 18.28 6.84
C GLU A 158 -16.61 17.24 7.87
N ARG A 159 -17.35 16.14 8.00
CA ARG A 159 -17.16 15.09 9.00
C ARG A 159 -16.66 13.77 8.44
N TYR A 160 -16.23 13.72 7.17
CA TYR A 160 -15.90 12.49 6.46
C TYR A 160 -14.76 11.64 7.09
N LEU A 161 -14.00 12.20 8.01
CA LEU A 161 -12.95 11.52 8.76
C LEU A 161 -13.43 10.86 10.07
N GLU A 162 -14.60 11.21 10.56
CA GLU A 162 -15.12 10.68 11.81
C GLU A 162 -15.43 9.17 11.66
N GLU A 163 -15.06 8.38 12.65
CA GLU A 163 -15.16 6.92 12.60
C GLU A 163 -16.59 6.42 12.38
N ASP A 164 -17.58 7.13 12.93
CA ASP A 164 -19.02 6.86 12.78
C ASP A 164 -19.63 7.40 11.49
N HIS A 165 -18.86 8.15 10.67
CA HIS A 165 -19.34 8.68 9.41
C HIS A 165 -19.68 7.56 8.41
N PRO A 166 -20.75 7.68 7.58
CA PRO A 166 -21.15 6.66 6.61
C PRO A 166 -20.04 6.22 5.65
N VAL A 167 -19.13 7.12 5.26
CA VAL A 167 -17.96 6.80 4.44
C VAL A 167 -17.03 5.82 5.16
N GLN A 168 -16.71 6.09 6.43
CA GLN A 168 -15.77 5.26 7.20
C GLN A 168 -16.37 3.90 7.57
N ARG A 169 -17.67 3.87 7.86
CA ARG A 169 -18.39 2.60 8.07
C ARG A 169 -18.33 1.71 6.82
N ARG A 170 -18.64 2.25 5.64
CA ARG A 170 -18.56 1.51 4.37
C ARG A 170 -17.13 1.01 4.08
N ILE A 171 -16.11 1.81 4.39
CA ILE A 171 -14.71 1.42 4.25
C ILE A 171 -14.38 0.25 5.17
N ARG A 172 -14.77 0.33 6.46
CA ARG A 172 -14.56 -0.75 7.44
C ARG A 172 -15.24 -2.04 7.01
N ASP A 173 -16.50 -1.96 6.58
CA ASP A 173 -17.29 -3.12 6.11
C ASP A 173 -16.63 -3.77 4.89
N THR A 174 -16.12 -2.97 3.96
CA THR A 174 -15.40 -3.46 2.78
C THR A 174 -14.09 -4.16 3.15
N ILE A 175 -13.31 -3.59 4.07
CA ILE A 175 -12.08 -4.22 4.59
C ILE A 175 -12.44 -5.55 5.28
N ALA A 176 -13.49 -5.57 6.10
CA ALA A 176 -13.99 -6.75 6.79
C ALA A 176 -14.37 -7.87 5.81
N ALA A 177 -15.12 -7.54 4.76
CA ALA A 177 -15.53 -8.48 3.72
C ALA A 177 -14.32 -9.07 2.98
N LEU A 178 -13.36 -8.23 2.57
CA LEU A 178 -12.15 -8.69 1.88
C LEU A 178 -11.25 -9.53 2.79
N ALA A 179 -11.10 -9.15 4.05
CA ALA A 179 -10.25 -9.85 5.02
C ALA A 179 -10.90 -11.09 5.64
N SER A 180 -12.19 -11.33 5.41
CA SER A 180 -13.00 -12.39 6.06
C SER A 180 -12.97 -12.30 7.60
N VAL A 181 -13.13 -11.11 8.14
CA VAL A 181 -13.20 -10.88 9.59
C VAL A 181 -14.44 -10.04 9.92
N PRO A 182 -15.02 -10.17 11.12
CA PRO A 182 -16.12 -9.30 11.53
C PRO A 182 -15.67 -7.83 11.58
N ALA A 183 -16.48 -6.89 11.05
CA ALA A 183 -16.15 -5.46 11.06
C ALA A 183 -15.92 -4.91 12.48
N ALA A 184 -16.69 -5.38 13.45
CA ALA A 184 -16.54 -5.01 14.86
C ALA A 184 -15.22 -5.49 15.50
N ALA A 185 -14.56 -6.49 14.90
CA ALA A 185 -13.29 -7.02 15.37
C ALA A 185 -12.07 -6.27 14.81
N ILE A 186 -12.27 -5.29 13.92
CA ILE A 186 -11.18 -4.52 13.30
C ILE A 186 -10.86 -3.30 14.17
N PRO A 187 -9.71 -3.27 14.87
CA PRO A 187 -9.28 -2.09 15.60
C PRO A 187 -9.02 -0.92 14.64
N ALA A 188 -9.40 0.27 15.05
CA ALA A 188 -9.12 1.50 14.32
C ALA A 188 -8.31 2.49 15.18
N ALA A 189 -7.54 3.33 14.51
CA ALA A 189 -6.83 4.46 15.09
C ALA A 189 -6.76 5.59 14.07
N ILE A 190 -6.24 6.76 14.49
CA ILE A 190 -6.06 7.90 13.60
C ILE A 190 -4.71 7.79 12.89
N ASP A 191 -4.70 7.89 11.56
CA ASP A 191 -3.49 7.93 10.73
C ASP A 191 -2.87 9.35 10.72
N GLY A 192 -1.62 9.46 10.25
CA GLY A 192 -0.93 10.74 10.09
C GLY A 192 -1.62 11.76 9.17
N CYS A 193 -2.54 11.31 8.31
CA CYS A 193 -3.39 12.16 7.49
C CYS A 193 -4.77 12.43 8.11
N SER A 194 -4.95 12.15 9.39
CA SER A 194 -6.18 12.31 10.17
C SER A 194 -7.33 11.35 9.84
N ALA A 195 -7.22 10.52 8.78
CA ALA A 195 -8.23 9.52 8.48
C ALA A 195 -8.08 8.27 9.36
N PRO A 196 -9.15 7.49 9.59
CA PRO A 196 -9.05 6.20 10.25
C PRO A 196 -8.09 5.26 9.52
N THR A 197 -7.30 4.51 10.30
CA THR A 197 -6.48 3.39 9.86
C THR A 197 -6.88 2.14 10.62
N PHE A 198 -6.76 0.97 9.99
CA PHE A 198 -7.33 -0.29 10.44
C PHE A 198 -6.22 -1.31 10.68
N ALA A 199 -6.35 -2.11 11.75
CA ALA A 199 -5.44 -3.19 12.05
C ALA A 199 -6.03 -4.54 11.67
N LEU A 200 -5.20 -5.40 11.07
CA LEU A 200 -5.51 -6.78 10.75
C LEU A 200 -4.32 -7.67 11.13
N SER A 201 -4.57 -8.97 11.30
CA SER A 201 -3.48 -9.94 11.30
C SER A 201 -2.80 -9.99 9.92
N LEU A 202 -1.56 -10.44 9.85
CA LEU A 202 -0.87 -10.59 8.57
C LEU A 202 -1.62 -11.54 7.63
N ALA A 203 -2.17 -12.65 8.14
CA ALA A 203 -2.95 -13.60 7.35
C ALA A 203 -4.23 -12.96 6.79
N ALA A 204 -4.96 -12.18 7.59
CA ALA A 204 -6.17 -11.49 7.14
C ALA A 204 -5.85 -10.38 6.11
N ALA A 205 -4.74 -9.66 6.29
CA ALA A 205 -4.26 -8.69 5.33
C ALA A 205 -3.82 -9.34 4.01
N ALA A 206 -3.14 -10.48 4.06
CA ALA A 206 -2.78 -11.26 2.88
C ALA A 206 -4.03 -11.75 2.13
N THR A 207 -5.04 -12.25 2.84
CA THR A 207 -6.33 -12.65 2.28
C THR A 207 -7.03 -11.49 1.57
N LEU A 208 -7.06 -10.30 2.21
CA LEU A 208 -7.59 -9.07 1.61
C LEU A 208 -6.92 -8.80 0.25
N TYR A 209 -5.60 -8.88 0.19
CA TYR A 209 -4.85 -8.65 -1.03
C TYR A 209 -5.10 -9.73 -2.10
N ALA A 210 -5.18 -11.02 -1.72
CA ALA A 210 -5.53 -12.09 -2.64
C ALA A 210 -6.90 -11.87 -3.29
N ARG A 211 -7.90 -11.45 -2.51
CA ARG A 211 -9.26 -11.17 -2.99
C ARG A 211 -9.39 -9.93 -3.86
N LEU A 212 -8.46 -9.00 -3.81
CA LEU A 212 -8.43 -7.89 -4.76
C LEU A 212 -8.15 -8.37 -6.19
N VAL A 213 -7.31 -9.39 -6.37
CA VAL A 213 -6.92 -9.93 -7.69
C VAL A 213 -7.68 -11.19 -8.10
N GLU A 214 -8.29 -11.92 -7.15
CA GLU A 214 -9.21 -13.04 -7.36
C GLU A 214 -10.49 -12.78 -6.53
N PRO A 215 -11.41 -11.92 -7.01
CA PRO A 215 -12.60 -11.54 -6.26
C PRO A 215 -13.73 -12.59 -6.36
N GLU A 216 -13.46 -13.78 -6.88
CA GLU A 216 -14.43 -14.87 -7.00
C GLU A 216 -15.07 -15.23 -5.65
N GLY A 217 -16.39 -15.36 -5.62
CA GLY A 217 -17.13 -15.64 -4.39
C GLY A 217 -17.47 -14.40 -3.54
N LEU A 218 -17.03 -13.21 -3.95
CA LEU A 218 -17.50 -11.94 -3.37
C LEU A 218 -18.83 -11.49 -4.03
N PRO A 219 -19.62 -10.62 -3.37
CA PRO A 219 -20.76 -9.97 -4.03
C PRO A 219 -20.32 -9.28 -5.32
N SER A 220 -21.14 -9.37 -6.38
CA SER A 220 -20.78 -8.89 -7.72
C SER A 220 -20.30 -7.43 -7.73
N SER A 221 -20.98 -6.54 -7.03
CA SER A 221 -20.58 -5.13 -6.95
C SER A 221 -19.21 -4.92 -6.31
N LEU A 222 -18.83 -5.75 -5.33
CA LEU A 222 -17.52 -5.71 -4.70
C LEU A 222 -16.46 -6.32 -5.62
N ALA A 223 -16.80 -7.41 -6.33
CA ALA A 223 -15.90 -8.05 -7.30
C ALA A 223 -15.57 -7.10 -8.47
N ASP A 224 -16.59 -6.45 -9.04
CA ASP A 224 -16.42 -5.47 -10.12
C ASP A 224 -15.57 -4.27 -9.67
N ALA A 225 -15.84 -3.75 -8.46
CA ALA A 225 -15.07 -2.66 -7.87
C ALA A 225 -13.60 -3.05 -7.65
N ALA A 226 -13.33 -4.26 -7.15
CA ALA A 226 -11.97 -4.78 -6.97
C ALA A 226 -11.24 -4.90 -8.32
N GLY A 227 -11.89 -5.49 -9.32
CA GLY A 227 -11.34 -5.60 -10.67
C GLY A 227 -10.98 -4.24 -11.27
N ARG A 228 -11.86 -3.25 -11.12
CA ARG A 228 -11.61 -1.87 -11.59
C ARG A 228 -10.47 -1.19 -10.85
N ALA A 229 -10.39 -1.32 -9.53
CA ALA A 229 -9.32 -0.77 -8.72
C ALA A 229 -7.96 -1.37 -9.10
N VAL A 230 -7.88 -2.69 -9.24
CA VAL A 230 -6.67 -3.41 -9.70
C VAL A 230 -6.27 -2.97 -11.11
N ALA A 231 -7.22 -2.85 -12.03
CA ALA A 231 -6.96 -2.39 -13.39
C ALA A 231 -6.39 -0.96 -13.40
N ALA A 232 -6.96 -0.04 -12.60
CA ALA A 232 -6.49 1.33 -12.46
C ALA A 232 -5.05 1.37 -11.91
N MET A 233 -4.75 0.60 -10.86
CA MET A 233 -3.38 0.51 -10.30
C MET A 233 -2.36 0.05 -11.34
N ARG A 234 -2.70 -0.98 -12.12
CA ARG A 234 -1.80 -1.57 -13.12
C ARG A 234 -1.62 -0.72 -14.36
N ARG A 235 -2.65 0.02 -14.79
CA ARG A 235 -2.56 0.95 -15.92
C ARG A 235 -1.82 2.24 -15.57
N HIS A 236 -1.93 2.67 -14.32
CA HIS A 236 -1.39 3.94 -13.84
C HIS A 236 -0.54 3.77 -12.57
N PRO A 237 0.52 2.92 -12.59
CA PRO A 237 1.33 2.65 -11.41
C PRO A 237 2.03 3.91 -10.88
N ASP A 238 2.35 4.88 -11.75
CA ASP A 238 2.91 6.17 -11.34
C ASP A 238 1.94 6.97 -10.47
N MET A 239 0.65 6.91 -10.76
CA MET A 239 -0.37 7.58 -9.96
C MET A 239 -0.51 6.96 -8.57
N VAL A 240 -0.14 5.67 -8.42
CA VAL A 240 -0.18 4.98 -7.12
C VAL A 240 0.98 5.39 -6.21
N ALA A 241 2.18 5.61 -6.76
CA ALA A 241 3.35 5.91 -5.94
C ALA A 241 4.20 7.07 -6.46
N GLY A 242 4.43 7.15 -7.76
CA GLY A 242 5.25 8.17 -8.40
C GLY A 242 6.50 7.60 -9.06
N THR A 243 7.29 8.53 -9.59
CA THR A 243 8.56 8.23 -10.24
C THR A 243 9.56 7.67 -9.22
N ASP A 244 10.36 6.70 -9.64
CA ASP A 244 11.43 6.09 -8.83
C ASP A 244 10.93 5.47 -7.50
N ARG A 245 9.72 4.89 -7.50
CA ARG A 245 9.14 4.24 -6.34
C ARG A 245 8.98 2.75 -6.55
N LEU A 246 9.33 1.95 -5.53
CA LEU A 246 9.28 0.48 -5.62
C LEU A 246 7.90 -0.05 -6.05
N CYS A 247 6.79 0.52 -5.54
CA CYS A 247 5.45 0.09 -5.96
C CYS A 247 5.24 0.26 -7.47
N THR A 248 5.68 1.39 -8.03
CA THR A 248 5.60 1.68 -9.48
C THR A 248 6.40 0.66 -10.27
N ASP A 249 7.65 0.45 -9.89
CA ASP A 249 8.56 -0.42 -10.63
C ASP A 249 8.20 -1.90 -10.50
N LEU A 250 7.70 -2.35 -9.35
CA LEU A 250 7.17 -3.71 -9.17
C LEU A 250 5.97 -3.99 -10.08
N MET A 251 4.99 -3.07 -10.13
CA MET A 251 3.81 -3.24 -10.97
C MET A 251 4.17 -3.24 -12.47
N ARG A 252 5.21 -2.51 -12.88
CA ARG A 252 5.72 -2.49 -14.25
C ARG A 252 6.52 -3.74 -14.63
N ALA A 253 7.30 -4.25 -13.68
CA ALA A 253 8.23 -5.36 -13.94
C ALA A 253 7.54 -6.73 -13.97
N SER A 254 6.34 -6.88 -13.41
CA SER A 254 5.66 -8.17 -13.27
C SER A 254 4.72 -8.46 -14.42
N SER A 255 4.85 -9.64 -15.01
CA SER A 255 3.87 -10.22 -15.94
C SER A 255 2.71 -10.94 -15.22
N ALA A 256 2.84 -11.22 -13.92
CA ALA A 256 1.86 -11.96 -13.12
C ALA A 256 0.70 -11.09 -12.61
N GLY A 257 0.52 -9.88 -13.15
CA GLY A 257 -0.58 -9.01 -12.73
C GLY A 257 -0.41 -8.42 -11.34
N LEU A 258 0.83 -8.23 -10.89
CA LEU A 258 1.17 -7.74 -9.57
C LEU A 258 0.54 -6.37 -9.28
N ILE A 259 -0.02 -6.23 -8.09
CA ILE A 259 -0.29 -4.96 -7.43
C ILE A 259 0.56 -4.86 -6.16
N ALA A 260 1.04 -3.67 -5.88
CA ALA A 260 1.93 -3.40 -4.76
C ALA A 260 1.54 -2.10 -4.07
N LYS A 261 1.42 -2.14 -2.75
CA LYS A 261 1.06 -0.95 -1.97
C LYS A 261 1.83 -0.85 -0.68
N ILE A 262 2.63 0.18 -0.59
CA ILE A 262 3.37 0.53 0.62
C ILE A 262 2.42 1.01 1.74
N GLY A 263 2.66 0.52 2.96
CA GLY A 263 2.18 1.11 4.21
C GLY A 263 3.30 1.85 4.94
N ALA A 264 2.97 2.64 5.94
CA ALA A 264 3.95 3.18 6.87
C ALA A 264 4.43 2.10 7.86
N GLU A 265 5.46 2.42 8.65
CA GLU A 265 5.97 1.54 9.72
C GLU A 265 6.35 0.15 9.21
N GLY A 266 7.06 0.07 8.07
CA GLY A 266 7.56 -1.19 7.54
C GLY A 266 6.50 -2.15 6.98
N PHE A 267 5.26 -1.72 6.78
CA PHE A 267 4.21 -2.56 6.20
C PHE A 267 4.23 -2.54 4.66
N TYR A 268 3.94 -3.67 4.04
CA TYR A 268 3.79 -3.79 2.58
C TYR A 268 2.72 -4.82 2.22
N GLY A 269 1.79 -4.42 1.35
CA GLY A 269 0.78 -5.31 0.79
C GLY A 269 1.07 -5.59 -0.68
N LEU A 270 0.98 -6.84 -1.09
CA LEU A 270 1.27 -7.34 -2.43
C LEU A 270 0.19 -8.33 -2.85
N ALA A 271 -0.16 -8.36 -4.14
CA ALA A 271 -0.95 -9.45 -4.70
C ALA A 271 -0.60 -9.70 -6.16
N TRP A 272 -0.70 -10.94 -6.59
CA TRP A 272 -0.41 -11.39 -7.95
C TRP A 272 -1.29 -12.59 -8.34
N LEU A 273 -1.25 -12.96 -9.62
CA LEU A 273 -1.87 -14.18 -10.11
C LEU A 273 -0.80 -15.26 -10.29
N ASP A 274 -1.00 -16.39 -9.64
CA ASP A 274 -0.24 -17.62 -9.81
C ASP A 274 -1.12 -18.63 -10.54
N GLN A 275 -0.79 -18.95 -11.78
CA GLN A 275 -1.60 -19.83 -12.65
C GLN A 275 -3.11 -19.46 -12.67
N GLY A 276 -3.39 -18.16 -12.68
CA GLY A 276 -4.77 -17.65 -12.66
C GLY A 276 -5.42 -17.61 -11.27
N ARG A 277 -4.74 -18.05 -10.23
CA ARG A 277 -5.22 -18.00 -8.83
C ARG A 277 -4.61 -16.84 -8.09
N GLY A 278 -5.42 -16.11 -7.34
CA GLY A 278 -4.99 -14.97 -6.55
C GLY A 278 -4.10 -15.37 -5.38
N ARG A 279 -2.96 -14.72 -5.29
CA ARG A 279 -2.06 -14.76 -4.14
C ARG A 279 -1.97 -13.36 -3.56
N GLY A 280 -2.09 -13.25 -2.27
CA GLY A 280 -1.86 -12.01 -1.54
C GLY A 280 -0.78 -12.19 -0.50
N ALA A 281 0.00 -11.15 -0.28
CA ALA A 281 1.00 -11.14 0.78
C ALA A 281 0.91 -9.86 1.62
N ALA A 282 1.11 -10.03 2.91
CA ALA A 282 1.32 -8.97 3.88
C ALA A 282 2.69 -9.16 4.53
N LEU A 283 3.51 -8.11 4.47
CA LEU A 283 4.85 -8.06 5.05
C LEU A 283 4.90 -6.94 6.09
N LYS A 284 5.53 -7.19 7.23
CA LYS A 284 5.77 -6.22 8.29
C LYS A 284 7.20 -6.32 8.78
N ILE A 285 7.94 -5.21 8.75
CA ILE A 285 9.22 -5.07 9.44
C ILE A 285 8.94 -4.51 10.83
N GLY A 286 9.38 -5.21 11.86
CA GLY A 286 8.96 -4.96 13.24
C GLY A 286 9.45 -3.65 13.84
N ASP A 287 10.61 -3.14 13.41
CA ASP A 287 11.20 -1.87 13.82
C ASP A 287 10.73 -0.65 12.99
N GLY A 288 9.81 -0.88 12.04
CA GLY A 288 9.28 0.17 11.18
C GLY A 288 10.10 0.47 9.92
N ASP A 289 11.34 -0.02 9.84
CA ASP A 289 12.26 0.15 8.69
C ASP A 289 12.41 1.62 8.23
N ASP A 290 12.73 2.51 9.15
CA ASP A 290 12.85 3.96 8.90
C ASP A 290 13.82 4.28 7.74
N GLY A 291 14.88 3.49 7.57
CA GLY A 291 15.81 3.56 6.45
C GLY A 291 15.30 3.00 5.13
N ASP A 292 14.11 2.41 5.08
CA ASP A 292 13.48 1.76 3.91
C ASP A 292 14.43 0.81 3.16
N ARG A 293 15.16 -0.03 3.90
CA ARG A 293 16.14 -0.99 3.34
C ARG A 293 15.70 -2.45 3.50
N ALA A 294 15.09 -2.80 4.63
CA ALA A 294 14.69 -4.17 4.92
C ALA A 294 13.43 -4.56 4.17
N ARG A 295 12.43 -3.69 4.11
CA ARG A 295 11.16 -3.93 3.43
C ARG A 295 11.34 -4.15 1.92
N PRO A 296 12.10 -3.32 1.16
CA PRO A 296 12.38 -3.62 -0.24
C PRO A 296 13.08 -4.95 -0.44
N ALA A 297 14.12 -5.25 0.34
CA ALA A 297 14.85 -6.51 0.25
C ALA A 297 13.94 -7.72 0.48
N ALA A 298 13.14 -7.70 1.55
CA ALA A 298 12.22 -8.78 1.89
C ALA A 298 11.11 -8.96 0.83
N ALA A 299 10.53 -7.85 0.32
CA ALA A 299 9.50 -7.90 -0.72
C ALA A 299 10.02 -8.52 -2.02
N LEU A 300 11.23 -8.11 -2.47
CA LEU A 300 11.85 -8.64 -3.69
C LEU A 300 12.22 -10.12 -3.54
N ALA A 301 12.77 -10.52 -2.40
CA ALA A 301 13.08 -11.92 -2.12
C ALA A 301 11.82 -12.79 -2.10
N LEU A 302 10.73 -12.31 -1.47
CA LEU A 302 9.45 -12.99 -1.44
C LEU A 302 8.90 -13.17 -2.87
N LEU A 303 8.78 -12.09 -3.64
CA LEU A 303 8.20 -12.12 -4.99
C LEU A 303 9.00 -13.02 -5.95
N ARG A 304 10.32 -13.06 -5.77
CA ARG A 304 11.18 -14.01 -6.50
C ARG A 304 10.90 -15.45 -6.08
N ALA A 305 10.81 -15.73 -4.78
CA ALA A 305 10.56 -17.07 -4.25
C ALA A 305 9.17 -17.61 -4.65
N GLU A 306 8.19 -16.72 -4.77
CA GLU A 306 6.81 -17.02 -5.19
C GLU A 306 6.64 -17.03 -6.74
N GLY A 307 7.68 -16.77 -7.52
CA GLY A 307 7.62 -16.73 -8.99
C GLY A 307 6.82 -15.54 -9.55
N ALA A 308 6.48 -14.55 -8.72
CA ALA A 308 5.75 -13.34 -9.14
C ALA A 308 6.63 -12.35 -9.93
N LEU A 309 7.94 -12.49 -9.83
CA LEU A 309 8.94 -11.79 -10.63
C LEU A 309 9.88 -12.81 -11.28
N THR A 310 10.29 -12.54 -12.51
CA THR A 310 11.39 -13.27 -13.14
C THR A 310 12.71 -13.02 -12.40
N ALA A 311 13.68 -13.94 -12.49
CA ALA A 311 14.97 -13.75 -11.86
C ALA A 311 15.66 -12.45 -12.29
N ALA A 312 15.65 -12.13 -13.59
CA ALA A 312 16.24 -10.91 -14.13
C ALA A 312 15.54 -9.64 -13.62
N ALA A 313 14.20 -9.62 -13.57
CA ALA A 313 13.46 -8.47 -13.03
C ALA A 313 13.73 -8.27 -11.52
N ALA A 314 13.78 -9.37 -10.76
CA ALA A 314 14.09 -9.31 -9.33
C ALA A 314 15.54 -8.82 -9.07
N GLU A 315 16.50 -9.23 -9.87
CA GLU A 315 17.90 -8.79 -9.78
C GLU A 315 18.04 -7.29 -10.05
N GLY A 316 17.49 -6.80 -11.18
CA GLY A 316 17.53 -5.36 -11.53
C GLY A 316 16.85 -4.47 -10.48
N LEU A 317 15.74 -4.92 -9.90
CA LEU A 317 15.08 -4.19 -8.82
C LEU A 317 15.87 -4.28 -7.51
N THR A 318 16.54 -5.41 -7.23
CA THR A 318 17.38 -5.55 -6.03
C THR A 318 18.56 -4.59 -6.08
N ASP A 319 19.23 -4.46 -7.21
CA ASP A 319 20.34 -3.52 -7.39
C ASP A 319 19.92 -2.07 -7.14
N ARG A 320 18.66 -1.73 -7.44
CA ARG A 320 18.13 -0.39 -7.24
C ARG A 320 17.64 -0.13 -5.83
N TYR A 321 16.88 -1.07 -5.23
CA TYR A 321 16.13 -0.84 -4.00
C TYR A 321 16.72 -1.51 -2.76
N ALA A 322 17.62 -2.48 -2.94
CA ALA A 322 18.34 -3.17 -1.88
C ALA A 322 19.82 -3.39 -2.25
N PRO A 323 20.51 -2.34 -2.74
CA PRO A 323 21.88 -2.47 -3.23
C PRO A 323 22.86 -2.88 -2.12
N PRO A 324 24.03 -3.41 -2.48
CA PRO A 324 25.13 -3.61 -1.54
C PRO A 324 25.50 -2.32 -0.80
N LEU A 325 25.83 -2.45 0.47
CA LEU A 325 26.18 -1.31 1.31
C LEU A 325 27.54 -0.75 0.90
N LYS A 326 27.60 0.54 0.61
CA LYS A 326 28.84 1.24 0.22
C LYS A 326 29.24 2.27 1.27
N ASN A 327 30.54 2.39 1.51
CA ASN A 327 31.08 3.48 2.29
C ASN A 327 31.15 4.79 1.48
N ARG A 328 31.57 5.89 2.10
CA ARG A 328 31.67 7.21 1.44
C ARG A 328 32.70 7.25 0.28
N ARG A 329 33.60 6.26 0.20
CA ARG A 329 34.55 6.10 -0.91
C ARG A 329 33.99 5.22 -2.04
N GLY A 330 32.74 4.73 -1.94
CA GLY A 330 32.12 3.85 -2.92
C GLY A 330 32.52 2.38 -2.82
N LEU A 331 33.32 1.99 -1.82
CA LEU A 331 33.72 0.59 -1.62
C LEU A 331 32.52 -0.19 -1.04
N VAL A 332 32.27 -1.38 -1.59
CA VAL A 332 31.28 -2.31 -1.02
C VAL A 332 31.84 -2.82 0.31
N VAL A 333 31.11 -2.58 1.38
CA VAL A 333 31.51 -2.92 2.76
C VAL A 333 30.52 -3.83 3.46
N GLY A 334 29.37 -4.12 2.83
CA GLY A 334 28.34 -4.97 3.40
C GLY A 334 27.24 -5.31 2.41
N ARG A 335 26.31 -6.13 2.86
CA ARG A 335 25.16 -6.59 2.07
C ARG A 335 23.94 -6.80 2.97
N LEU A 336 22.77 -6.80 2.38
CA LEU A 336 21.55 -7.31 2.98
C LEU A 336 21.37 -8.79 2.64
N ARG A 337 20.95 -9.58 3.60
CA ARG A 337 20.58 -10.99 3.41
C ARG A 337 19.17 -11.20 3.95
N VAL A 338 18.27 -11.64 3.10
CA VAL A 338 16.90 -11.98 3.52
C VAL A 338 16.90 -13.43 3.99
N VAL A 339 16.34 -13.65 5.17
CA VAL A 339 16.16 -14.97 5.78
C VAL A 339 14.67 -15.30 5.70
N LEU A 340 14.29 -16.09 4.71
CA LEU A 340 12.94 -16.62 4.58
C LEU A 340 12.97 -18.09 4.99
N ASP A 341 12.05 -18.49 5.87
CA ASP A 341 11.85 -19.91 6.14
C ASP A 341 11.49 -20.61 4.83
N ALA A 342 12.14 -21.75 4.56
CA ALA A 342 11.73 -22.65 3.50
C ALA A 342 10.27 -23.00 3.81
N GLY A 343 9.32 -22.52 2.99
CA GLY A 343 7.90 -22.78 3.21
C GLY A 343 7.70 -24.26 3.51
N ALA A 344 6.89 -24.57 4.50
CA ALA A 344 6.44 -25.92 4.70
C ALA A 344 5.69 -26.34 3.43
N GLY A 345 6.44 -26.93 2.50
CA GLY A 345 5.92 -27.63 1.35
C GLY A 345 5.29 -28.90 1.89
N GLY A 346 3.98 -28.91 1.96
CA GLY A 346 3.14 -30.07 2.19
C GLY A 346 2.11 -30.13 1.09
#